data_c033f20f31a8ecf1c821f1138e7107b6
#
_entry.id   c033f20f31a8ecf1c821f1138e7107b6
#
_cell.length_a   1.000
_cell.length_b   1.000
_cell.length_c   1.000
_cell.angle_alpha   90.00
_cell.angle_beta   90.00
_cell.angle_gamma   90.00
#
_symmetry.space_group_name_H-M   'P 1'
#
loop_
_entity.id
_entity.type
_entity.pdbx_description
1 polymer ?
#
loop_
_entity_poly.entity_id
_entity_poly.type
_entity_poly.pdbx_seq_one_letter_code
_entity_poly.pdbx_strand_id
1 'polypeptide(L)'
;MQAAYDGHTIVRRVKRGTSKTYVFTFPSAKAMQAMRDRTRELTKSRSTLYMDLDEVLLRLSRSLQGWANYFRHGSSSRHFQQIDYHAWKRIGAWIRRKHHPISWGEVRRRFTGPGSRYAYNGVTFYGASSVTIVRYRHRGTKIPTPWAINPASHAD
;
A
#
# COMPACT_ATOMS: atom_id res chain seq x y z
N MET A 1 18.05 16.63 0.68
CA MET A 1 18.50 15.65 1.66
C MET A 1 17.49 14.51 1.73
N GLN A 2 17.92 13.27 1.59
CA GLN A 2 17.09 12.07 1.63
C GLN A 2 17.66 11.13 2.69
N ALA A 3 16.81 10.64 3.59
CA ALA A 3 17.16 9.64 4.59
C ALA A 3 16.19 8.46 4.50
N ALA A 4 16.67 7.27 4.80
CA ALA A 4 15.85 6.07 4.93
C ALA A 4 15.82 5.64 6.40
N TYR A 5 14.62 5.42 6.94
CA TYR A 5 14.42 4.97 8.30
C TYR A 5 13.24 3.99 8.35
N ASP A 6 13.48 2.83 8.94
CA ASP A 6 12.44 1.79 9.19
C ASP A 6 11.51 1.52 7.97
N GLY A 7 12.13 1.30 6.80
CA GLY A 7 11.38 1.05 5.57
C GLY A 7 10.77 2.29 4.90
N HIS A 8 10.86 3.47 5.51
CA HIS A 8 10.43 4.74 4.92
C HIS A 8 11.58 5.47 4.24
N THR A 9 11.26 6.15 3.15
CA THR A 9 12.11 7.21 2.58
C THR A 9 11.58 8.55 3.05
N ILE A 10 12.45 9.38 3.62
CA ILE A 10 12.13 10.71 4.11
C ILE A 10 12.82 11.72 3.18
N VAL A 11 12.05 12.60 2.57
CA VAL A 11 12.58 13.63 1.65
C VAL A 11 12.10 15.01 2.09
N ARG A 12 13.03 15.92 2.25
CA ARG A 12 12.76 17.34 2.46
C ARG A 12 12.73 18.07 1.12
N ARG A 13 11.64 18.77 0.84
CA ARG A 13 11.49 19.58 -0.38
C ARG A 13 11.02 21.00 -0.07
N VAL A 14 11.41 21.93 -0.91
CA VAL A 14 10.90 23.31 -0.89
C VAL A 14 9.59 23.34 -1.69
N LYS A 15 8.58 24.00 -1.15
CA LYS A 15 7.30 24.20 -1.86
C LYS A 15 7.54 25.17 -3.01
N ARG A 16 7.14 24.77 -4.23
CA ARG A 16 7.33 25.58 -5.44
C ARG A 16 6.69 26.97 -5.26
N GLY A 17 7.46 28.02 -5.57
CA GLY A 17 7.03 29.43 -5.42
C GLY A 17 7.04 29.99 -4.00
N THR A 18 7.64 29.28 -3.02
CA THR A 18 7.78 29.75 -1.63
C THR A 18 9.08 29.27 -1.03
N SER A 19 9.55 29.93 0.05
CA SER A 19 10.68 29.46 0.87
C SER A 19 10.30 28.36 1.87
N LYS A 20 9.03 27.97 1.95
CA LYS A 20 8.57 26.97 2.92
C LYS A 20 9.03 25.59 2.53
N THR A 21 9.64 24.88 3.48
CA THR A 21 10.04 23.47 3.35
C THR A 21 9.00 22.54 3.96
N TYR A 22 8.86 21.36 3.36
CA TYR A 22 8.02 20.29 3.89
C TYR A 22 8.71 18.94 3.75
N VAL A 23 8.31 18.00 4.60
CA VAL A 23 8.85 16.65 4.64
C VAL A 23 7.82 15.69 4.07
N PHE A 24 8.26 14.84 3.13
CA PHE A 24 7.50 13.72 2.62
C PHE A 24 8.06 12.43 3.17
N THR A 25 7.17 11.53 3.54
CA THR A 25 7.51 10.15 3.85
C THR A 25 6.75 9.23 2.89
N PHE A 26 7.42 8.20 2.41
CA PHE A 26 6.82 7.17 1.55
C PHE A 26 7.61 5.86 1.66
N PRO A 27 7.06 4.71 1.21
CA PRO A 27 7.76 3.44 1.27
C PRO A 27 9.11 3.49 0.54
N SER A 28 10.15 2.95 1.16
CA SER A 28 11.47 2.84 0.53
C SER A 28 11.45 1.84 -0.63
N ALA A 29 12.45 1.93 -1.52
CA ALA A 29 12.62 0.95 -2.60
C ALA A 29 12.74 -0.49 -2.07
N LYS A 30 13.42 -0.67 -0.92
CA LYS A 30 13.56 -1.95 -0.24
C LYS A 30 12.19 -2.47 0.24
N ALA A 31 11.38 -1.62 0.87
CA ALA A 31 10.03 -1.98 1.33
C ALA A 31 9.10 -2.34 0.15
N MET A 32 9.19 -1.60 -0.95
CA MET A 32 8.47 -1.89 -2.19
C MET A 32 8.88 -3.23 -2.79
N GLN A 33 10.19 -3.53 -2.79
CA GLN A 33 10.69 -4.80 -3.32
C GLN A 33 10.26 -5.97 -2.44
N ALA A 34 10.36 -5.84 -1.12
CA ALA A 34 9.91 -6.88 -0.17
C ALA A 34 8.42 -7.21 -0.38
N MET A 35 7.56 -6.19 -0.60
CA MET A 35 6.15 -6.43 -0.87
C MET A 35 5.89 -7.10 -2.22
N ARG A 36 6.67 -6.77 -3.26
CA ARG A 36 6.62 -7.47 -4.56
C ARG A 36 7.04 -8.94 -4.41
N ASP A 37 8.07 -9.21 -3.63
CA ASP A 37 8.55 -10.58 -3.40
C ASP A 37 7.54 -11.38 -2.59
N ARG A 38 6.92 -10.78 -1.58
CA ARG A 38 5.80 -11.39 -0.85
C ARG A 38 4.61 -11.72 -1.77
N THR A 39 4.25 -10.80 -2.66
CA THR A 39 3.20 -11.03 -3.66
C THR A 39 3.56 -12.18 -4.62
N ARG A 40 4.84 -12.28 -5.02
CA ARG A 40 5.33 -13.40 -5.83
C ARG A 40 5.24 -14.72 -5.08
N GLU A 41 5.69 -14.76 -3.84
CA GLU A 41 5.62 -15.95 -2.99
C GLU A 41 4.19 -16.50 -2.92
N LEU A 42 3.22 -15.62 -2.62
CA LEU A 42 1.79 -15.97 -2.52
C LEU A 42 1.15 -16.40 -3.85
N THR A 43 1.80 -16.17 -4.99
CA THR A 43 1.23 -16.46 -6.32
C THR A 43 2.08 -17.36 -7.20
N LYS A 44 3.34 -17.64 -6.87
CA LYS A 44 4.28 -18.40 -7.74
C LYS A 44 4.38 -19.87 -7.36
N SER A 45 4.27 -20.20 -6.09
CA SER A 45 4.49 -21.57 -5.59
C SER A 45 3.52 -22.57 -6.24
N ARG A 46 4.00 -23.77 -6.53
CA ARG A 46 3.13 -24.89 -6.95
C ARG A 46 2.05 -25.18 -5.91
N SER A 47 2.39 -25.09 -4.63
CA SER A 47 1.43 -25.30 -3.53
C SER A 47 0.24 -24.32 -3.59
N THR A 48 0.42 -23.12 -4.12
CA THR A 48 -0.69 -22.16 -4.25
C THR A 48 -1.66 -22.53 -5.36
N LEU A 49 -1.31 -23.38 -6.31
CA LEU A 49 -2.22 -23.87 -7.36
C LEU A 49 -3.27 -24.84 -6.85
N TYR A 50 -3.04 -25.47 -5.69
CA TYR A 50 -4.06 -26.32 -5.03
C TYR A 50 -5.09 -25.49 -4.26
N MET A 51 -4.80 -24.23 -3.97
CA MET A 51 -5.71 -23.32 -3.29
C MET A 51 -6.83 -22.87 -4.23
N ASP A 52 -7.95 -22.47 -3.68
CA ASP A 52 -8.99 -21.79 -4.43
C ASP A 52 -8.68 -20.31 -4.65
N LEU A 53 -9.24 -19.72 -5.69
CA LEU A 53 -8.95 -18.34 -6.04
C LEU A 53 -9.35 -17.36 -4.94
N ASP A 54 -10.50 -17.58 -4.30
CA ASP A 54 -10.97 -16.76 -3.18
C ASP A 54 -9.97 -16.74 -2.02
N GLU A 55 -9.35 -17.87 -1.69
CA GLU A 55 -8.31 -17.94 -0.67
C GLU A 55 -7.07 -17.13 -1.06
N VAL A 56 -6.62 -17.23 -2.33
CA VAL A 56 -5.49 -16.44 -2.84
C VAL A 56 -5.81 -14.95 -2.80
N LEU A 57 -7.01 -14.54 -3.23
CA LEU A 57 -7.46 -13.15 -3.20
C LEU A 57 -7.49 -12.61 -1.76
N LEU A 58 -7.99 -13.41 -0.82
CA LEU A 58 -8.08 -13.03 0.59
C LEU A 58 -6.70 -12.86 1.24
N ARG A 59 -5.79 -13.82 1.02
CA ARG A 59 -4.41 -13.75 1.55
C ARG A 59 -3.65 -12.55 1.00
N LEU A 60 -3.77 -12.28 -0.30
CA LEU A 60 -3.16 -11.11 -0.93
C LEU A 60 -3.74 -9.80 -0.41
N SER A 61 -5.08 -9.70 -0.33
CA SER A 61 -5.75 -8.51 0.19
C SER A 61 -5.29 -8.19 1.62
N ARG A 62 -5.28 -9.17 2.51
CA ARG A 62 -4.82 -9.01 3.91
C ARG A 62 -3.35 -8.56 3.99
N SER A 63 -2.49 -9.18 3.19
CA SER A 63 -1.06 -8.84 3.16
C SER A 63 -0.82 -7.41 2.66
N LEU A 64 -1.49 -7.01 1.58
CA LEU A 64 -1.37 -5.68 0.99
C LEU A 64 -1.97 -4.59 1.87
N GLN A 65 -3.13 -4.86 2.48
CA GLN A 65 -3.77 -3.91 3.41
C GLN A 65 -2.96 -3.74 4.69
N GLY A 66 -2.40 -4.81 5.26
CA GLY A 66 -1.50 -4.74 6.41
C GLY A 66 -0.28 -3.87 6.12
N TRP A 67 0.38 -4.09 4.97
CA TRP A 67 1.50 -3.28 4.51
C TRP A 67 1.08 -1.81 4.27
N ALA A 68 -0.06 -1.57 3.62
CA ALA A 68 -0.56 -0.23 3.34
C ALA A 68 -0.92 0.53 4.63
N ASN A 69 -1.49 -0.15 5.63
CA ASN A 69 -1.79 0.45 6.93
C ASN A 69 -0.55 0.99 7.63
N TYR A 70 0.58 0.30 7.50
CA TYR A 70 1.85 0.79 8.03
C TYR A 70 2.31 2.08 7.33
N PHE A 71 2.14 2.19 6.01
CA PHE A 71 2.57 3.34 5.21
C PHE A 71 1.50 4.41 4.96
N ARG A 72 0.29 4.25 5.52
CA ARG A 72 -0.85 5.14 5.24
C ARG A 72 -0.66 6.59 5.69
N HIS A 73 0.27 6.84 6.60
CA HIS A 73 0.52 8.18 7.14
C HIS A 73 1.44 9.03 6.27
N GLY A 74 2.00 8.46 5.21
CA GLY A 74 2.88 9.12 4.26
C GLY A 74 2.21 9.50 2.93
N SER A 75 3.02 10.02 2.01
CA SER A 75 2.61 10.31 0.62
C SER A 75 2.70 9.06 -0.25
N SER A 76 1.93 8.03 0.09
CA SER A 76 2.11 6.66 -0.41
C SER A 76 1.17 6.26 -1.55
N SER A 77 0.21 7.11 -1.98
CA SER A 77 -0.82 6.76 -3.00
C SER A 77 -0.23 6.12 -4.26
N ARG A 78 0.82 6.75 -4.82
CA ARG A 78 1.47 6.24 -6.05
C ARG A 78 2.12 4.87 -5.82
N HIS A 79 2.70 4.65 -4.64
CA HIS A 79 3.34 3.40 -4.28
C HIS A 79 2.30 2.29 -4.10
N PHE A 80 1.16 2.60 -3.51
CA PHE A 80 0.04 1.67 -3.36
C PHE A 80 -0.48 1.22 -4.73
N GLN A 81 -0.71 2.16 -5.66
CA GLN A 81 -1.13 1.84 -7.02
C GLN A 81 -0.12 0.95 -7.77
N GLN A 82 1.19 1.20 -7.59
CA GLN A 82 2.23 0.38 -8.21
C GLN A 82 2.22 -1.06 -7.68
N ILE A 83 2.03 -1.24 -6.39
CA ILE A 83 1.95 -2.57 -5.78
C ILE A 83 0.66 -3.27 -6.21
N ASP A 84 -0.46 -2.57 -6.25
CA ASP A 84 -1.74 -3.13 -6.69
C ASP A 84 -1.69 -3.58 -8.14
N TYR A 85 -1.08 -2.79 -9.03
CA TYR A 85 -0.87 -3.18 -10.41
C TYR A 85 0.02 -4.43 -10.54
N HIS A 86 1.08 -4.52 -9.72
CA HIS A 86 1.91 -5.71 -9.65
C HIS A 86 1.11 -6.94 -9.20
N ALA A 87 0.34 -6.81 -8.12
CA ALA A 87 -0.51 -7.88 -7.60
C ALA A 87 -1.57 -8.30 -8.62
N TRP A 88 -2.22 -7.36 -9.29
CA TRP A 88 -3.20 -7.63 -10.34
C TRP A 88 -2.61 -8.50 -11.46
N LYS A 89 -1.42 -8.16 -11.97
CA LYS A 89 -0.71 -8.98 -12.97
C LYS A 89 -0.42 -10.39 -12.45
N ARG A 90 -0.01 -10.50 -11.19
CA ARG A 90 0.33 -11.79 -10.58
C ARG A 90 -0.88 -12.69 -10.41
N ILE A 91 -2.02 -12.13 -9.98
CA ILE A 91 -3.30 -12.86 -9.88
C ILE A 91 -3.71 -13.39 -11.25
N GLY A 92 -3.70 -12.56 -12.30
CA GLY A 92 -4.03 -12.98 -13.65
C GLY A 92 -3.12 -14.10 -14.18
N ALA A 93 -1.82 -14.00 -13.93
CA ALA A 93 -0.86 -15.06 -14.29
C ALA A 93 -1.13 -16.35 -13.50
N TRP A 94 -1.52 -16.26 -12.23
CA TRP A 94 -1.90 -17.40 -11.40
C TRP A 94 -3.16 -18.09 -11.94
N ILE A 95 -4.22 -17.34 -12.25
CA ILE A 95 -5.46 -17.85 -12.83
C ILE A 95 -5.17 -18.60 -14.14
N ARG A 96 -4.35 -18.02 -15.01
CA ARG A 96 -3.99 -18.66 -16.29
C ARG A 96 -3.22 -19.96 -16.12
N ARG A 97 -2.38 -20.06 -15.11
CA ARG A 97 -1.66 -21.32 -14.80
C ARG A 97 -2.59 -22.40 -14.23
N LYS A 98 -3.56 -21.99 -13.40
CA LYS A 98 -4.52 -22.93 -12.80
C LYS A 98 -5.52 -23.46 -13.82
N HIS A 99 -5.98 -22.61 -14.73
CA HIS A 99 -7.06 -22.90 -15.68
C HIS A 99 -6.57 -22.99 -17.14
N HIS A 100 -5.33 -23.41 -17.36
CA HIS A 100 -4.79 -23.56 -18.71
C HIS A 100 -5.58 -24.62 -19.55
N PRO A 101 -5.87 -24.35 -20.85
CA PRO A 101 -5.64 -23.12 -21.58
C PRO A 101 -6.80 -22.14 -21.45
N ILE A 102 -6.54 -20.93 -20.96
CA ILE A 102 -7.52 -19.85 -20.85
C ILE A 102 -6.98 -18.55 -21.41
N SER A 103 -7.77 -17.84 -22.22
CA SER A 103 -7.41 -16.54 -22.78
C SER A 103 -7.54 -15.41 -21.75
N TRP A 104 -6.85 -14.28 -21.96
CA TRP A 104 -7.02 -13.10 -21.12
C TRP A 104 -8.43 -12.52 -21.15
N GLY A 105 -9.13 -12.64 -22.30
CA GLY A 105 -10.53 -12.24 -22.43
C GLY A 105 -11.44 -13.04 -21.49
N GLU A 106 -11.24 -14.35 -21.45
CA GLU A 106 -12.00 -15.23 -20.53
C GLU A 106 -11.65 -14.98 -19.06
N VAL A 107 -10.38 -14.76 -18.74
CA VAL A 107 -9.98 -14.40 -17.37
C VAL A 107 -10.73 -13.16 -16.92
N ARG A 108 -10.80 -12.11 -17.75
CA ARG A 108 -11.56 -10.90 -17.42
C ARG A 108 -13.04 -11.19 -17.25
N ARG A 109 -13.66 -11.90 -18.21
CA ARG A 109 -15.09 -12.17 -18.19
C ARG A 109 -15.51 -13.02 -16.97
N ARG A 110 -14.72 -14.03 -16.61
CA ARG A 110 -15.08 -15.03 -15.58
C ARG A 110 -14.66 -14.65 -14.16
N PHE A 111 -13.56 -13.91 -14.01
CA PHE A 111 -12.89 -13.68 -12.73
C PHE A 111 -12.76 -12.21 -12.35
N THR A 112 -13.38 -11.28 -13.11
CA THR A 112 -13.40 -9.88 -12.71
C THR A 112 -14.83 -9.40 -12.48
N GLY A 113 -14.99 -8.65 -11.39
CA GLY A 113 -16.21 -7.96 -11.01
C GLY A 113 -16.19 -6.47 -11.35
N PRO A 114 -17.06 -5.68 -10.73
CA PRO A 114 -17.12 -4.23 -10.93
C PRO A 114 -15.76 -3.55 -10.72
N GLY A 115 -15.44 -2.58 -11.57
CA GLY A 115 -14.18 -1.85 -11.51
C GLY A 115 -12.94 -2.67 -11.92
N SER A 116 -13.11 -3.73 -12.73
CA SER A 116 -12.01 -4.60 -13.20
C SER A 116 -11.18 -5.25 -12.09
N ARG A 117 -11.77 -5.43 -10.90
CA ARG A 117 -11.15 -6.14 -9.79
C ARG A 117 -11.40 -7.62 -9.89
N TYR A 118 -10.39 -8.44 -9.56
CA TYR A 118 -10.63 -9.88 -9.47
C TYR A 118 -11.61 -10.20 -8.35
N ALA A 119 -12.58 -11.05 -8.68
CA ALA A 119 -13.60 -11.50 -7.74
C ALA A 119 -13.95 -12.97 -8.03
N TYR A 120 -14.13 -13.75 -6.98
CA TYR A 120 -14.51 -15.15 -7.06
C TYR A 120 -15.19 -15.59 -5.75
N ASN A 121 -16.27 -16.37 -5.83
CA ASN A 121 -17.03 -16.88 -4.67
C ASN A 121 -17.37 -15.78 -3.62
N GLY A 122 -17.78 -14.58 -4.08
CA GLY A 122 -18.10 -13.47 -3.20
C GLY A 122 -16.90 -12.75 -2.60
N VAL A 123 -15.67 -13.21 -2.84
CA VAL A 123 -14.45 -12.54 -2.41
C VAL A 123 -13.92 -11.64 -3.52
N THR A 124 -13.76 -10.36 -3.22
CA THR A 124 -13.18 -9.37 -4.14
C THR A 124 -11.79 -8.99 -3.68
N PHE A 125 -10.85 -8.87 -4.62
CA PHE A 125 -9.51 -8.38 -4.35
C PHE A 125 -9.52 -6.90 -3.99
N TYR A 126 -9.06 -6.59 -2.78
CA TYR A 126 -8.83 -5.24 -2.30
C TYR A 126 -7.34 -5.05 -2.02
N GLY A 127 -6.68 -4.29 -2.88
CA GLY A 127 -5.25 -4.01 -2.77
C GLY A 127 -4.90 -2.94 -1.73
N ALA A 128 -3.65 -2.49 -1.78
CA ALA A 128 -3.11 -1.44 -0.91
C ALA A 128 -3.87 -0.11 -1.06
N SER A 129 -4.32 0.22 -2.28
CA SER A 129 -5.06 1.46 -2.57
C SER A 129 -6.44 1.52 -1.92
N SER A 130 -6.96 0.42 -1.38
CA SER A 130 -8.20 0.41 -0.61
C SER A 130 -8.05 1.04 0.77
N VAL A 131 -6.81 1.15 1.26
CA VAL A 131 -6.51 1.76 2.56
C VAL A 131 -6.48 3.28 2.41
N THR A 132 -7.30 3.96 3.21
CA THR A 132 -7.35 5.43 3.23
C THR A 132 -6.05 6.01 3.75
N ILE A 133 -5.45 6.94 2.99
CA ILE A 133 -4.25 7.64 3.39
C ILE A 133 -4.63 8.78 4.35
N VAL A 134 -4.07 8.72 5.56
CA VAL A 134 -4.23 9.73 6.60
C VAL A 134 -2.88 10.41 6.80
N ARG A 135 -2.66 11.52 6.08
CA ARG A 135 -1.38 12.24 6.20
C ARG A 135 -1.23 12.82 7.60
N TYR A 136 -0.10 12.56 8.21
CA TYR A 136 0.28 13.25 9.43
C TYR A 136 0.53 14.73 9.11
N ARG A 137 -0.27 15.59 9.74
CA ARG A 137 -0.05 17.04 9.68
C ARG A 137 0.70 17.44 10.95
N HIS A 138 1.93 17.87 10.80
CA HIS A 138 2.66 18.47 11.90
C HIS A 138 1.91 19.72 12.38
N ARG A 139 1.39 19.68 13.59
CA ARG A 139 0.62 20.78 14.18
C ARG A 139 1.50 21.90 14.75
N GLY A 140 2.83 21.74 14.65
CA GLY A 140 3.80 22.72 15.14
C GLY A 140 3.64 23.00 16.63
N THR A 141 3.74 24.27 17.00
CA THR A 141 3.59 24.77 18.38
C THR A 141 2.17 24.74 18.93
N LYS A 142 1.18 24.29 18.14
CA LYS A 142 -0.22 24.20 18.58
C LYS A 142 -0.54 22.97 19.44
N ILE A 143 0.41 22.05 19.60
CA ILE A 143 0.27 20.93 20.53
C ILE A 143 0.91 21.38 21.86
N PRO A 144 0.12 21.46 22.96
CA PRO A 144 0.71 21.73 24.27
C PRO A 144 1.75 20.65 24.58
N THR A 145 2.97 21.04 24.81
CA THR A 145 4.00 20.12 25.27
C THR A 145 3.99 20.12 26.81
N PRO A 146 4.33 18.99 27.47
CA PRO A 146 4.47 18.96 28.94
C PRO A 146 5.49 19.98 29.47
N TRP A 147 6.36 20.46 28.58
CA TRP A 147 7.43 21.42 28.88
C TRP A 147 7.08 22.87 28.45
N ALA A 148 5.87 23.12 27.93
CA ALA A 148 5.43 24.46 27.63
C ALA A 148 5.28 25.21 28.96
N ILE A 149 6.25 26.05 29.30
CA ILE A 149 6.18 26.98 30.43
C ILE A 149 4.97 27.88 30.17
N ASN A 150 3.94 27.74 30.97
CA ASN A 150 2.76 28.58 30.91
C ASN A 150 3.19 29.96 31.49
N PRO A 151 3.30 31.03 30.63
CA PRO A 151 3.78 32.34 31.14
C PRO A 151 2.81 32.99 32.12
N ALA A 152 1.63 32.38 32.36
CA ALA A 152 0.63 32.90 33.25
C ALA A 152 0.79 32.46 34.73
N SER A 153 1.82 31.68 35.09
CA SER A 153 2.01 31.20 36.46
C SER A 153 3.01 32.02 37.30
N HIS A 154 3.45 33.18 36.82
CA HIS A 154 4.37 34.08 37.57
C HIS A 154 3.80 35.51 37.69
N ALA A 155 2.51 35.65 37.86
CA ALA A 155 1.90 36.89 38.28
C ALA A 155 1.23 36.65 39.62
N ASP A 156 2.05 36.71 40.68
CA ASP A 156 1.70 37.08 42.09
C ASP A 156 2.93 37.71 42.75
#